data_a19d55deda415a2f939e1aed7c31199f
#
_entry.id   a19d55deda415a2f939e1aed7c31199f
#
_cell.length_a   1.000
_cell.length_b   1.000
_cell.length_c   1.000
_cell.angle_alpha   90.00
_cell.angle_beta   90.00
_cell.angle_gamma   90.00
#
_symmetry.space_group_name_H-M   'P 1'
#
loop_
_entity.id
_entity.type
_entity.pdbx_description
1 polymer ?
#
loop_
_entity_poly.entity_id
_entity_poly.type
_entity_poly.pdbx_seq_one_letter_code
_entity_poly.pdbx_strand_id
1 'polypeptide(L)'
;DLIFQSFYSYISQDKEQVGLTYESHARNASLLEVLKESRVRDKIMGYSLRGIHKDELNMLLGDFPIKREGSQGQNKTYLVALKLAQFDFLKRTGSTVPLLLLDDIFDKLDASRVEQIVKLVAGDNFGQIFITDTNREHLDRILYKVGSDYKMFRVESGAINEMEEKER
;
A
#
# COMPACT_ATOMS: atom_id res chain seq x y z
N ASP A 1 8.41 9.63 3.86
CA ASP A 1 7.93 10.11 2.56
C ASP A 1 8.82 9.64 1.40
N LEU A 2 10.15 9.82 1.47
CA LEU A 2 11.08 9.44 0.41
C LEU A 2 11.00 7.96 0.00
N ILE A 3 10.82 7.05 0.96
CA ILE A 3 10.70 5.61 0.69
C ILE A 3 9.42 5.31 -0.10
N PHE A 4 8.31 5.91 0.30
CA PHE A 4 7.05 5.79 -0.41
C PHE A 4 7.17 6.32 -1.86
N GLN A 5 7.75 7.51 -2.03
CA GLN A 5 7.97 8.10 -3.35
C GLN A 5 8.85 7.21 -4.23
N SER A 6 9.91 6.61 -3.69
CA SER A 6 10.76 5.70 -4.46
C SER A 6 10.02 4.45 -4.95
N PHE A 7 9.16 3.85 -4.13
CA PHE A 7 8.33 2.72 -4.57
C PHE A 7 7.31 3.14 -5.64
N TYR A 8 6.66 4.29 -5.45
CA TYR A 8 5.70 4.77 -6.43
C TYR A 8 6.36 5.09 -7.78
N SER A 9 7.46 5.82 -7.77
CA SER A 9 8.26 6.14 -8.96
C SER A 9 8.69 4.89 -9.71
N TYR A 10 9.18 3.89 -8.98
CA TYR A 10 9.56 2.62 -9.60
C TYR A 10 8.36 1.95 -10.31
N ILE A 11 7.20 1.85 -9.65
CA ILE A 11 6.01 1.20 -10.21
C ILE A 11 5.45 2.02 -11.38
N SER A 12 5.41 3.35 -11.28
CA SER A 12 4.91 4.25 -12.32
C SER A 12 5.92 4.54 -13.42
N GLN A 13 7.18 4.08 -13.28
CA GLN A 13 8.30 4.37 -14.18
C GLN A 13 8.56 5.89 -14.31
N ASP A 14 8.56 6.59 -13.18
CA ASP A 14 8.80 8.04 -13.07
C ASP A 14 7.83 8.93 -13.89
N LYS A 15 6.67 8.38 -14.28
CA LYS A 15 5.68 9.12 -15.08
C LYS A 15 4.82 10.06 -14.27
N GLU A 16 4.80 9.90 -12.95
CA GLU A 16 3.87 10.58 -12.05
C GLU A 16 4.59 11.00 -10.78
N GLN A 17 4.28 12.19 -10.30
CA GLN A 17 4.78 12.68 -9.01
C GLN A 17 3.71 12.50 -7.94
N VAL A 18 4.10 12.02 -6.77
CA VAL A 18 3.22 11.82 -5.63
C VAL A 18 3.75 12.47 -4.37
N GLY A 19 2.83 12.89 -3.52
CA GLY A 19 3.12 13.46 -2.22
C GLY A 19 2.31 12.81 -1.13
N LEU A 20 2.87 12.79 0.08
CA LEU A 20 2.21 12.31 1.28
C LEU A 20 2.48 13.29 2.40
N THR A 21 1.46 13.93 2.93
CA THR A 21 1.58 14.88 4.04
C THR A 21 0.64 14.51 5.17
N TYR A 22 1.16 14.58 6.39
CA TYR A 22 0.38 14.36 7.59
C TYR A 22 -0.05 15.70 8.18
N GLU A 23 -1.35 15.86 8.36
CA GLU A 23 -1.95 17.04 8.99
C GLU A 23 -2.51 16.68 10.35
N SER A 24 -2.13 17.45 11.35
CA SER A 24 -2.61 17.28 12.73
C SER A 24 -2.83 18.64 13.38
N HIS A 25 -3.89 18.75 14.13
CA HIS A 25 -4.15 19.91 14.98
C HIS A 25 -3.08 20.12 16.07
N ALA A 26 -2.40 19.04 16.47
CA ALA A 26 -1.33 19.07 17.47
C ALA A 26 0.06 19.30 16.87
N ARG A 27 0.18 19.68 15.59
CA ARG A 27 1.48 19.87 14.94
C ARG A 27 2.26 21.04 15.53
N ASN A 28 1.59 22.12 15.91
CA ASN A 28 2.19 23.39 16.36
C ASN A 28 1.82 23.74 17.81
N ALA A 29 1.07 22.90 18.51
CA ALA A 29 0.65 23.09 19.89
C ALA A 29 0.52 21.74 20.61
N SER A 30 0.56 21.71 21.92
CA SER A 30 0.30 20.48 22.65
C SER A 30 -1.16 20.03 22.45
N LEU A 31 -1.40 18.71 22.38
CA LEU A 31 -2.75 18.17 22.25
C LEU A 31 -3.68 18.68 23.36
N LEU A 32 -3.15 18.84 24.58
CA LEU A 32 -3.91 19.36 25.73
C LEU A 32 -4.39 20.80 25.51
N GLU A 33 -3.54 21.66 24.93
CA GLU A 33 -3.92 23.05 24.60
C GLU A 33 -4.99 23.08 23.52
N VAL A 34 -4.79 22.31 22.43
CA VAL A 34 -5.77 22.16 21.34
C VAL A 34 -7.13 21.72 21.85
N LEU A 35 -7.18 20.74 22.76
CA LEU A 35 -8.43 20.25 23.35
C LEU A 35 -9.08 21.26 24.33
N LYS A 36 -8.27 22.00 25.08
CA LYS A 36 -8.78 23.07 25.98
C LYS A 36 -9.43 24.20 25.18
N GLU A 37 -8.81 24.62 24.09
CA GLU A 37 -9.34 25.67 23.21
C GLU A 37 -10.66 25.28 22.53
N SER A 38 -10.81 24.02 22.12
CA SER A 38 -12.02 23.54 21.45
C SER A 38 -13.17 23.23 22.39
N ARG A 39 -12.92 23.05 23.69
CA ARG A 39 -13.86 22.52 24.70
C ARG A 39 -15.24 23.16 24.71
N VAL A 40 -15.32 24.49 24.58
CA VAL A 40 -16.60 25.20 24.58
C VAL A 40 -17.43 24.85 23.36
N ARG A 41 -16.79 24.85 22.20
CA ARG A 41 -17.43 24.49 20.93
C ARG A 41 -17.84 23.02 20.91
N ASP A 42 -16.99 22.12 21.41
CA ASP A 42 -17.24 20.68 21.50
C ASP A 42 -18.50 20.40 22.34
N LYS A 43 -18.67 21.11 23.45
CA LYS A 43 -19.88 20.99 24.29
C LYS A 43 -21.16 21.44 23.59
N ILE A 44 -21.08 22.49 22.76
CA ILE A 44 -22.22 22.99 21.97
C ILE A 44 -22.59 21.98 20.89
N MET A 45 -21.58 21.42 20.21
CA MET A 45 -21.75 20.49 19.09
C MET A 45 -22.06 19.06 19.52
N GLY A 46 -21.77 18.69 20.81
CA GLY A 46 -21.96 17.34 21.31
C GLY A 46 -20.89 16.33 20.91
N TYR A 47 -19.83 16.76 20.22
CA TYR A 47 -18.70 15.91 19.83
C TYR A 47 -17.40 16.73 19.73
N SER A 48 -16.24 16.04 19.76
CA SER A 48 -14.93 16.68 19.66
C SER A 48 -14.64 17.12 18.23
N LEU A 49 -14.37 18.41 18.06
CA LEU A 49 -13.98 19.02 16.77
C LEU A 49 -12.49 18.91 16.48
N ARG A 50 -11.67 18.71 17.52
CA ARG A 50 -10.21 18.64 17.44
C ARG A 50 -9.68 17.42 18.18
N GLY A 51 -8.48 16.98 17.81
CA GLY A 51 -7.80 15.83 18.40
C GLY A 51 -7.25 14.89 17.34
N ILE A 52 -6.53 13.86 17.77
CA ILE A 52 -5.86 12.89 16.90
C ILE A 52 -6.81 12.14 15.93
N HIS A 53 -8.09 12.01 16.31
CA HIS A 53 -9.12 11.40 15.45
C HIS A 53 -9.53 12.28 14.26
N LYS A 54 -9.04 13.52 14.22
CA LYS A 54 -9.21 14.48 13.10
C LYS A 54 -7.93 14.65 12.28
N ASP A 55 -6.89 13.94 12.64
CA ASP A 55 -5.66 13.97 11.87
C ASP A 55 -5.90 13.30 10.51
N GLU A 56 -5.31 13.87 9.49
CA GLU A 56 -5.46 13.41 8.12
C GLU A 56 -4.11 13.10 7.48
N LEU A 57 -4.13 12.10 6.60
CA LEU A 57 -3.03 11.75 5.74
C LEU A 57 -3.41 12.17 4.31
N ASN A 58 -2.92 13.33 3.90
CA ASN A 58 -3.18 13.87 2.57
C ASN A 58 -2.32 13.16 1.53
N MET A 59 -3.01 12.47 0.62
CA MET A 59 -2.42 11.71 -0.47
C MET A 59 -2.57 12.52 -1.75
N LEU A 60 -1.45 12.90 -2.37
CA LEU A 60 -1.41 13.78 -3.53
C LEU A 60 -0.86 13.07 -4.76
N LEU A 61 -1.41 13.40 -5.91
CA LEU A 61 -0.89 13.15 -7.25
C LEU A 61 -0.59 14.51 -7.88
N GLY A 62 0.70 14.86 -8.02
CA GLY A 62 1.08 16.25 -8.23
C GLY A 62 0.58 17.13 -7.08
N ASP A 63 -0.16 18.17 -7.41
CA ASP A 63 -0.75 19.11 -6.44
C ASP A 63 -2.20 18.75 -6.04
N PHE A 64 -2.76 17.65 -6.55
CA PHE A 64 -4.17 17.33 -6.39
C PHE A 64 -4.39 16.09 -5.51
N PRO A 65 -5.50 16.05 -4.73
CA PRO A 65 -5.85 14.86 -3.96
C PRO A 65 -6.09 13.66 -4.88
N ILE A 66 -5.26 12.61 -4.73
CA ILE A 66 -5.33 11.43 -5.61
C ILE A 66 -6.68 10.72 -5.56
N LYS A 67 -7.35 10.76 -4.42
CA LYS A 67 -8.69 10.16 -4.24
C LYS A 67 -9.74 10.75 -5.19
N ARG A 68 -9.58 12.02 -5.59
CA ARG A 68 -10.54 12.74 -6.46
C ARG A 68 -10.11 12.73 -7.92
N GLU A 69 -8.82 12.94 -8.16
CA GLU A 69 -8.29 13.20 -9.50
C GLU A 69 -7.57 11.97 -10.09
N GLY A 70 -7.18 11.01 -9.23
CA GLY A 70 -6.46 9.83 -9.68
C GLY A 70 -7.37 8.79 -10.35
N SER A 71 -6.87 8.18 -11.42
CA SER A 71 -7.48 6.99 -12.02
C SER A 71 -7.49 5.81 -11.03
N GLN A 72 -8.28 4.78 -11.32
CA GLN A 72 -8.31 3.57 -10.48
C GLN A 72 -6.93 2.92 -10.36
N GLY A 73 -6.19 2.83 -11.48
CA GLY A 73 -4.83 2.29 -11.50
C GLY A 73 -3.84 3.14 -10.69
N GLN A 74 -3.93 4.46 -10.76
CA GLN A 74 -3.11 5.38 -9.96
C GLN A 74 -3.39 5.22 -8.45
N ASN A 75 -4.67 5.22 -8.05
CA ASN A 75 -5.08 4.99 -6.67
C ASN A 75 -4.56 3.64 -6.14
N LYS A 76 -4.70 2.57 -6.95
CA LYS A 76 -4.22 1.23 -6.58
C LYS A 76 -2.70 1.21 -6.43
N THR A 77 -1.96 1.78 -7.40
CA THR A 77 -0.49 1.93 -7.35
C THR A 77 -0.05 2.67 -6.08
N TYR A 78 -0.77 3.74 -5.73
CA TYR A 78 -0.49 4.53 -4.54
C TYR A 78 -0.60 3.69 -3.26
N LEU A 79 -1.69 2.92 -3.13
CA LEU A 79 -1.90 2.03 -2.00
C LEU A 79 -0.85 0.92 -1.91
N VAL A 80 -0.46 0.33 -3.05
CA VAL A 80 0.60 -0.68 -3.10
C VAL A 80 1.93 -0.08 -2.65
N ALA A 81 2.32 1.07 -3.22
CA ALA A 81 3.56 1.76 -2.85
C ALA A 81 3.59 2.12 -1.35
N LEU A 82 2.45 2.55 -0.79
CA LEU A 82 2.33 2.86 0.63
C LEU A 82 2.50 1.61 1.51
N LYS A 83 1.93 0.48 1.09
CA LYS A 83 2.10 -0.81 1.78
C LYS A 83 3.54 -1.32 1.74
N LEU A 84 4.22 -1.19 0.61
CA LEU A 84 5.63 -1.54 0.48
C LEU A 84 6.52 -0.62 1.34
N ALA A 85 6.22 0.67 1.40
CA ALA A 85 6.91 1.61 2.28
C ALA A 85 6.68 1.28 3.77
N GLN A 86 5.47 0.89 4.15
CA GLN A 86 5.15 0.42 5.49
C GLN A 86 5.92 -0.85 5.85
N PHE A 87 6.00 -1.81 4.92
CA PHE A 87 6.79 -3.02 5.08
C PHE A 87 8.27 -2.70 5.33
N ASP A 88 8.86 -1.84 4.48
CA ASP A 88 10.27 -1.43 4.64
C ASP A 88 10.52 -0.73 5.97
N PHE A 89 9.61 0.14 6.40
CA PHE A 89 9.69 0.78 7.71
C PHE A 89 9.66 -0.24 8.85
N LEU A 90 8.73 -1.18 8.84
CA LEU A 90 8.61 -2.22 9.86
C LEU A 90 9.83 -3.15 9.87
N LYS A 91 10.37 -3.50 8.70
CA LYS A 91 11.60 -4.28 8.56
C LYS A 91 12.81 -3.59 9.19
N ARG A 92 12.93 -2.27 9.00
CA ARG A 92 14.07 -1.48 9.54
C ARG A 92 13.96 -1.21 11.04
N THR A 93 12.75 -1.09 11.57
CA THR A 93 12.52 -0.75 12.97
C THR A 93 12.26 -1.95 13.86
N GLY A 94 11.87 -3.08 13.27
CA GLY A 94 11.58 -4.32 13.98
C GLY A 94 12.79 -5.24 14.10
N SER A 95 12.66 -6.26 14.95
CA SER A 95 13.66 -7.34 15.12
C SER A 95 13.45 -8.52 14.16
N THR A 96 12.33 -8.57 13.46
CA THR A 96 11.95 -9.66 12.55
C THR A 96 11.48 -9.09 11.21
N VAL A 97 11.69 -9.86 10.14
CA VAL A 97 11.18 -9.50 8.81
C VAL A 97 9.67 -9.73 8.79
N PRO A 98 8.85 -8.74 8.45
CA PRO A 98 7.40 -8.91 8.35
C PRO A 98 7.01 -9.88 7.24
N LEU A 99 5.81 -10.46 7.33
CA LEU A 99 5.16 -11.15 6.21
C LEU A 99 4.43 -10.11 5.35
N LEU A 100 4.59 -10.19 4.04
CA LEU A 100 3.89 -9.32 3.09
C LEU A 100 2.67 -10.04 2.53
N LEU A 101 1.48 -9.48 2.79
CA LEU A 101 0.22 -9.99 2.28
C LEU A 101 -0.32 -9.02 1.22
N LEU A 102 -0.46 -9.50 -0.01
CA LEU A 102 -0.93 -8.73 -1.16
C LEU A 102 -2.21 -9.37 -1.70
N ASP A 103 -3.35 -8.81 -1.30
CA ASP A 103 -4.66 -9.33 -1.64
C ASP A 103 -5.25 -8.58 -2.83
N ASP A 104 -5.57 -9.31 -3.92
CA ASP A 104 -6.20 -8.81 -5.14
C ASP A 104 -5.56 -7.52 -5.69
N ILE A 105 -4.23 -7.44 -5.63
CA ILE A 105 -3.52 -6.19 -5.94
C ILE A 105 -3.45 -5.85 -7.43
N PHE A 106 -3.62 -6.84 -8.31
CA PHE A 106 -3.44 -6.63 -9.75
C PHE A 106 -4.71 -6.17 -10.46
N ASP A 107 -5.88 -6.25 -9.82
CA ASP A 107 -7.11 -5.67 -10.37
C ASP A 107 -6.94 -4.17 -10.63
N LYS A 108 -7.43 -3.71 -11.78
CA LYS A 108 -7.35 -2.31 -12.25
C LYS A 108 -5.95 -1.77 -12.54
N LEU A 109 -4.91 -2.61 -12.52
CA LEU A 109 -3.57 -2.23 -12.94
C LEU A 109 -3.32 -2.63 -14.40
N ASP A 110 -2.58 -1.79 -15.11
CA ASP A 110 -2.05 -2.15 -16.42
C ASP A 110 -0.88 -3.16 -16.30
N ALA A 111 -0.60 -3.86 -17.39
CA ALA A 111 0.42 -4.90 -17.44
C ALA A 111 1.83 -4.39 -17.06
N SER A 112 2.13 -3.12 -17.34
CA SER A 112 3.42 -2.50 -17.01
C SER A 112 3.57 -2.34 -15.52
N ARG A 113 2.56 -1.81 -14.82
CA ARG A 113 2.56 -1.66 -13.36
C ARG A 113 2.62 -3.00 -12.65
N VAL A 114 1.83 -3.98 -13.12
CA VAL A 114 1.89 -5.36 -12.61
C VAL A 114 3.32 -5.90 -12.71
N GLU A 115 3.97 -5.75 -13.87
CA GLU A 115 5.34 -6.20 -14.06
C GLU A 115 6.33 -5.55 -13.10
N GLN A 116 6.22 -4.24 -12.86
CA GLN A 116 7.11 -3.54 -11.93
C GLN A 116 6.89 -3.99 -10.48
N ILE A 117 5.64 -4.16 -10.05
CA ILE A 117 5.33 -4.67 -8.70
C ILE A 117 5.93 -6.06 -8.51
N VAL A 118 5.76 -6.95 -9.49
CA VAL A 118 6.31 -8.31 -9.44
C VAL A 118 7.82 -8.30 -9.35
N LYS A 119 8.50 -7.52 -10.20
CA LYS A 119 9.97 -7.39 -10.13
C LYS A 119 10.43 -6.87 -8.76
N LEU A 120 9.69 -5.94 -8.17
CA LEU A 120 9.99 -5.39 -6.86
C LEU A 120 9.91 -6.46 -5.78
N VAL A 121 8.80 -7.21 -5.74
CA VAL A 121 8.55 -8.20 -4.68
C VAL A 121 9.33 -9.50 -4.87
N ALA A 122 9.74 -9.81 -6.11
CA ALA A 122 10.60 -10.95 -6.42
C ALA A 122 12.06 -10.78 -5.94
N GLY A 123 12.46 -9.56 -5.58
CA GLY A 123 13.81 -9.32 -5.06
C GLY A 123 13.97 -9.77 -3.62
N ASP A 124 15.21 -9.98 -3.18
CA ASP A 124 15.59 -10.48 -1.85
C ASP A 124 15.20 -9.57 -0.66
N ASN A 125 14.60 -8.43 -0.94
CA ASN A 125 14.26 -7.44 0.07
C ASN A 125 13.00 -7.79 0.89
N PHE A 126 12.13 -8.61 0.31
CA PHE A 126 10.85 -8.96 0.91
C PHE A 126 10.88 -10.41 1.38
N GLY A 127 10.98 -10.81 2.52
CA GLY A 127 10.97 -12.19 3.00
C GLY A 127 9.84 -13.05 2.40
N GLN A 128 8.99 -13.64 3.22
CA GLN A 128 7.86 -14.44 2.72
C GLN A 128 6.70 -13.54 2.28
N ILE A 129 6.16 -13.82 1.09
CA ILE A 129 5.07 -13.05 0.48
C ILE A 129 3.90 -13.99 0.16
N PHE A 130 2.69 -13.55 0.47
CA PHE A 130 1.46 -14.17 0.02
C PHE A 130 0.73 -13.24 -0.94
N ILE A 131 0.39 -13.75 -2.11
CA ILE A 131 -0.33 -13.01 -3.14
C ILE A 131 -1.61 -13.75 -3.48
N THR A 132 -2.74 -13.05 -3.49
CA THR A 132 -4.00 -13.59 -4.03
C THR A 132 -4.37 -12.87 -5.31
N ASP A 133 -4.95 -13.60 -6.25
CA ASP A 133 -5.54 -13.05 -7.47
C ASP A 133 -6.64 -13.99 -7.97
N THR A 134 -7.66 -13.44 -8.59
CA THR A 134 -8.72 -14.19 -9.25
C THR A 134 -8.36 -14.56 -10.70
N ASN A 135 -7.39 -13.87 -11.29
CA ASN A 135 -6.93 -14.09 -12.67
C ASN A 135 -5.66 -14.93 -12.72
N ARG A 136 -5.82 -16.20 -13.09
CA ARG A 136 -4.70 -17.14 -13.22
C ARG A 136 -3.64 -16.69 -14.24
N GLU A 137 -4.02 -16.09 -15.35
CA GLU A 137 -3.04 -15.65 -16.36
C GLU A 137 -2.09 -14.57 -15.80
N HIS A 138 -2.57 -13.73 -14.89
CA HIS A 138 -1.71 -12.77 -14.22
C HIS A 138 -0.66 -13.48 -13.36
N LEU A 139 -1.09 -14.48 -12.56
CA LEU A 139 -0.17 -15.24 -11.71
C LEU A 139 0.86 -16.02 -12.54
N ASP A 140 0.45 -16.70 -13.61
CA ASP A 140 1.36 -17.45 -14.48
C ASP A 140 2.44 -16.53 -15.09
N ARG A 141 2.09 -15.32 -15.53
CA ARG A 141 3.06 -14.32 -16.04
C ARG A 141 4.04 -13.86 -14.98
N ILE A 142 3.57 -13.71 -13.75
CA ILE A 142 4.37 -13.35 -12.60
C ILE A 142 5.38 -14.43 -12.30
N LEU A 143 4.91 -15.67 -12.17
CA LEU A 143 5.72 -16.82 -11.80
C LEU A 143 6.79 -17.12 -12.86
N TYR A 144 6.46 -16.99 -14.13
CA TYR A 144 7.43 -17.13 -15.22
C TYR A 144 8.61 -16.15 -15.11
N LYS A 145 8.38 -14.93 -14.59
CA LYS A 145 9.42 -13.91 -14.44
C LYS A 145 10.21 -14.01 -13.14
N VAL A 146 9.59 -14.52 -12.08
CA VAL A 146 10.19 -14.62 -10.76
C VAL A 146 11.22 -15.74 -10.68
N GLY A 147 10.99 -16.85 -11.39
CA GLY A 147 11.97 -17.94 -11.56
C GLY A 147 12.47 -18.61 -10.27
N SER A 148 11.83 -18.37 -9.11
CA SER A 148 12.28 -18.78 -7.80
C SER A 148 11.23 -19.61 -7.05
N ASP A 149 11.58 -20.13 -5.91
CA ASP A 149 10.77 -20.98 -5.06
C ASP A 149 9.41 -20.36 -4.72
N TYR A 150 8.36 -20.88 -5.33
CA TYR A 150 7.00 -20.51 -5.00
C TYR A 150 6.12 -21.75 -4.85
N LYS A 151 5.02 -21.61 -4.13
CA LYS A 151 3.94 -22.59 -4.06
C LYS A 151 2.65 -21.94 -4.51
N MET A 152 1.91 -22.65 -5.35
CA MET A 152 0.60 -22.20 -5.82
C MET A 152 -0.50 -23.00 -5.15
N PHE A 153 -1.52 -22.31 -4.66
CA PHE A 153 -2.68 -22.92 -4.04
C PHE A 153 -3.95 -22.48 -4.77
N ARG A 154 -4.82 -23.43 -5.08
CA ARG A 154 -6.17 -23.15 -5.54
C ARG A 154 -7.14 -23.18 -4.37
N VAL A 155 -7.88 -22.11 -4.19
CA VAL A 155 -8.93 -22.01 -3.17
C VAL A 155 -10.28 -22.12 -3.87
N GLU A 156 -11.06 -23.16 -3.52
CA GLU A 156 -12.35 -23.42 -4.13
C GLU A 156 -13.32 -23.98 -3.06
N SER A 157 -14.47 -23.36 -2.90
CA SER A 157 -15.51 -23.77 -1.92
C SER A 157 -14.98 -23.99 -0.50
N GLY A 158 -14.01 -23.17 -0.07
CA GLY A 158 -13.39 -23.27 1.26
C GLY A 158 -12.30 -24.33 1.40
N ALA A 159 -12.01 -25.10 0.35
CA ALA A 159 -10.88 -26.04 0.30
C ALA A 159 -9.66 -25.40 -0.32
N ILE A 160 -8.48 -25.72 0.20
CA ILE A 160 -7.17 -25.25 -0.30
C ILE A 160 -6.42 -26.45 -0.84
N ASN A 161 -6.08 -26.43 -2.13
CA ASN A 161 -5.35 -27.49 -2.80
C ASN A 161 -4.04 -26.92 -3.37
N GLU A 162 -2.90 -27.54 -3.01
CA GLU A 162 -1.62 -27.21 -3.62
C GLU A 162 -1.65 -27.68 -5.09
N MET A 163 -1.20 -26.81 -5.97
CA MET A 163 -1.13 -27.11 -7.41
C MET A 163 0.29 -27.56 -7.73
N GLU A 164 0.41 -28.72 -8.37
CA GLU A 164 1.70 -29.16 -8.90
C GLU A 164 2.16 -28.22 -10.03
N GLU A 165 3.46 -27.92 -10.05
CA GLU A 165 4.07 -27.25 -11.19
C GLU A 165 3.80 -28.10 -12.44
N LYS A 166 3.13 -27.51 -13.43
CA LYS A 166 3.10 -28.14 -14.75
C LYS A 166 4.55 -28.22 -15.22
N GLU A 167 5.04 -29.41 -15.38
CA GLU A 167 6.28 -29.67 -16.11
C GLU A 167 6.26 -28.83 -17.42
N ARG A 168 7.32 -28.08 -17.61
CA ARG A 168 7.55 -27.20 -18.76
C ARG A 168 7.69 -28.00 -20.05
#